data_4fd92e77439598b2449f5f4e9e981e92
#
_entry.id   4fd92e77439598b2449f5f4e9e981e92
#
_cell.length_a   1.000
_cell.length_b   1.000
_cell.length_c   1.000
_cell.angle_alpha   90.00
_cell.angle_beta   90.00
_cell.angle_gamma   90.00
#
_symmetry.space_group_name_H-M   'P 1'
#
loop_
_entity.id
_entity.type
_entity.pdbx_description
1 polymer ?
#
loop_
_entity_poly.entity_id
_entity_poly.type
_entity_poly.pdbx_seq_one_letter_code
_entity_poly.pdbx_strand_id
1 'polypeptide(L)'
;MVFRGDKARDFRHSDGLRRIYSDVQYLDTGEGTANAKNGSRYVGQIRFSKSAALSRLSLIRSIRTTEDKLVWTYADDSGSVYERQINAWHRISKTAPDGKRYYDFINRDSKDDHFGDCEQQQVVCAAMAGLVGVDGGGDDDESDA
;
A
#
# COMPACT_ATOMS: atom_id res chain seq x y z
N MET A 1 -5.26 -0.62 -15.86
CA MET A 1 -5.55 -0.60 -14.39
C MET A 1 -4.67 0.44 -13.74
N VAL A 2 -5.23 1.27 -12.88
CA VAL A 2 -4.51 2.32 -12.15
C VAL A 2 -4.65 2.04 -10.64
N PHE A 3 -3.56 2.16 -9.90
CA PHE A 3 -3.56 2.11 -8.44
C PHE A 3 -3.50 3.53 -7.86
N ARG A 4 -4.34 3.80 -6.85
CA ARG A 4 -4.38 5.09 -6.17
C ARG A 4 -4.31 4.90 -4.65
N GLY A 5 -3.28 5.49 -4.03
CA GLY A 5 -3.18 5.56 -2.57
C GLY A 5 -4.30 6.42 -1.97
N ASP A 6 -4.86 5.98 -0.86
CA ASP A 6 -5.94 6.62 -0.13
C ASP A 6 -5.62 6.72 1.36
N LYS A 7 -6.25 7.66 2.06
CA LYS A 7 -6.14 7.85 3.51
C LYS A 7 -7.03 6.87 4.30
N ALA A 8 -7.97 6.19 3.63
CA ALA A 8 -8.80 5.17 4.27
C ALA A 8 -7.93 4.02 4.79
N ARG A 9 -8.29 3.47 5.95
CA ARG A 9 -7.55 2.34 6.54
C ARG A 9 -7.84 1.03 5.81
N ASP A 10 -9.07 0.85 5.39
CA ASP A 10 -9.55 -0.33 4.68
C ASP A 10 -10.74 0.03 3.78
N PHE A 11 -11.14 -0.93 2.97
CA PHE A 11 -12.27 -0.83 2.05
C PHE A 11 -13.17 -2.03 2.22
N ARG A 12 -14.48 -1.79 2.31
CA ARG A 12 -15.48 -2.85 2.32
C ARG A 12 -15.71 -3.33 0.88
N HIS A 13 -15.55 -4.62 0.67
CA HIS A 13 -15.80 -5.28 -0.61
C HIS A 13 -17.26 -5.72 -0.74
N SER A 14 -17.64 -6.07 -1.97
CA SER A 14 -18.97 -6.59 -2.31
C SER A 14 -19.30 -7.89 -1.58
N ASP A 15 -18.30 -8.69 -1.20
CA ASP A 15 -18.43 -9.89 -0.39
C ASP A 15 -18.61 -9.62 1.13
N GLY A 16 -18.63 -8.33 1.52
CA GLY A 16 -18.76 -7.89 2.91
C GLY A 16 -17.47 -7.85 3.71
N LEU A 17 -16.37 -8.40 3.20
CA LEU A 17 -15.07 -8.38 3.86
C LEU A 17 -14.38 -7.01 3.72
N ARG A 18 -13.48 -6.72 4.65
CA ARG A 18 -12.66 -5.50 4.61
C ARG A 18 -11.23 -5.86 4.20
N ARG A 19 -10.68 -5.09 3.26
CA ARG A 19 -9.33 -5.29 2.72
C ARG A 19 -8.59 -3.97 2.63
N ILE A 20 -7.27 -4.02 2.52
CA ILE A 20 -6.43 -2.83 2.34
C ILE A 20 -6.57 -2.18 0.96
N TYR A 21 -7.33 -2.79 0.06
CA TYR A 21 -7.63 -2.29 -1.28
C TYR A 21 -9.14 -2.37 -1.57
N SER A 22 -9.63 -1.56 -2.49
CA SER A 22 -11.03 -1.54 -2.92
C SER A 22 -11.32 -2.56 -4.00
N ASP A 23 -12.59 -2.86 -4.23
CA ASP A 23 -13.04 -3.43 -5.49
C ASP A 23 -12.62 -2.52 -6.66
N VAL A 24 -12.51 -3.09 -7.86
CA VAL A 24 -12.20 -2.32 -9.06
C VAL A 24 -13.35 -1.36 -9.36
N GLN A 25 -13.02 -0.10 -9.50
CA GLN A 25 -13.93 0.95 -9.96
C GLN A 25 -13.56 1.35 -11.37
N TYR A 26 -14.54 1.43 -12.25
CA TYR A 26 -14.30 1.87 -13.62
C TYR A 26 -14.59 3.36 -13.74
N LEU A 27 -13.57 4.12 -14.08
CA LEU A 27 -13.64 5.56 -14.27
C LEU A 27 -13.84 5.85 -15.75
N ASP A 28 -14.84 6.71 -16.04
CA ASP A 28 -15.01 7.29 -17.35
C ASP A 28 -13.97 8.39 -17.56
N THR A 29 -13.07 8.22 -18.50
CA THR A 29 -12.03 9.20 -18.80
C THR A 29 -12.53 10.39 -19.61
N GLY A 30 -13.77 10.34 -20.12
CA GLY A 30 -14.35 11.40 -20.96
C GLY A 30 -13.71 11.55 -22.34
N GLU A 31 -12.56 10.97 -22.55
CA GLU A 31 -11.81 11.05 -23.79
C GLU A 31 -12.14 9.84 -24.69
N GLY A 32 -13.17 10.00 -25.49
CA GLY A 32 -13.36 9.16 -26.67
C GLY A 32 -12.27 9.49 -27.68
N THR A 33 -11.03 9.06 -27.48
CA THR A 33 -9.99 9.18 -28.49
C THR A 33 -10.30 8.20 -29.61
N ALA A 34 -10.65 8.74 -30.76
CA ALA A 34 -10.88 8.00 -32.01
C ALA A 34 -9.68 7.12 -32.43
N ASN A 35 -8.59 7.13 -31.70
CA ASN A 35 -7.34 6.43 -31.97
C ASN A 35 -7.00 5.34 -30.94
N ALA A 36 -7.79 5.12 -29.89
CA ALA A 36 -7.56 3.99 -29.00
C ALA A 36 -7.93 2.69 -29.74
N LYS A 37 -6.94 1.93 -30.16
CA LYS A 37 -7.11 0.63 -30.85
C LYS A 37 -8.05 -0.36 -30.14
N ASN A 38 -8.46 -0.09 -28.91
CA ASN A 38 -9.38 -0.89 -28.10
C ASN A 38 -10.59 -0.13 -27.58
N GLY A 39 -10.82 1.12 -27.97
CA GLY A 39 -12.09 1.85 -27.77
C GLY A 39 -12.63 1.94 -26.33
N SER A 40 -11.87 1.53 -25.30
CA SER A 40 -12.36 1.57 -23.94
C SER A 40 -12.21 2.97 -23.37
N ARG A 41 -13.34 3.63 -23.16
CA ARG A 41 -13.48 4.89 -22.47
C ARG A 41 -13.25 4.76 -20.95
N TYR A 42 -13.26 3.54 -20.44
CA TYR A 42 -13.18 3.27 -19.01
C TYR A 42 -11.83 2.73 -18.61
N VAL A 43 -11.30 3.26 -17.49
CA VAL A 43 -10.08 2.79 -16.85
C VAL A 43 -10.43 2.18 -15.51
N GLY A 44 -10.01 0.94 -15.28
CA GLY A 44 -10.14 0.29 -13.98
C GLY A 44 -9.20 0.96 -12.96
N GLN A 45 -9.74 1.39 -11.83
CA GLN A 45 -9.00 1.94 -10.70
C GLN A 45 -9.19 1.07 -9.47
N ILE A 46 -8.10 0.81 -8.75
CA ILE A 46 -8.09 0.24 -7.41
C ILE A 46 -7.54 1.30 -6.47
N ARG A 47 -8.31 1.64 -5.43
CA ARG A 47 -7.81 2.43 -4.31
C ARG A 47 -7.22 1.52 -3.27
N PHE A 48 -6.16 1.94 -2.60
CA PHE A 48 -5.56 1.17 -1.53
C PHE A 48 -5.20 2.05 -0.33
N SER A 49 -5.24 1.45 0.86
CA SER A 49 -4.81 2.09 2.09
C SER A 49 -3.29 2.30 2.08
N LYS A 50 -2.86 3.54 1.93
CA LYS A 50 -1.43 3.87 1.92
C LYS A 50 -0.76 3.52 3.25
N SER A 51 -1.40 3.80 4.37
CA SER A 51 -0.88 3.47 5.70
C SER A 51 -0.76 1.95 5.93
N ALA A 52 -1.77 1.17 5.54
CA ALA A 52 -1.73 -0.27 5.66
C ALA A 52 -0.66 -0.91 4.75
N ALA A 53 -0.53 -0.44 3.50
CA ALA A 53 0.51 -0.89 2.59
C ALA A 53 1.91 -0.62 3.13
N LEU A 54 2.16 0.60 3.65
CA LEU A 54 3.42 0.98 4.27
C LEU A 54 3.72 0.15 5.54
N SER A 55 2.71 -0.12 6.36
CA SER A 55 2.86 -0.95 7.55
C SER A 55 3.30 -2.37 7.19
N ARG A 56 2.66 -2.98 6.20
CA ARG A 56 3.02 -4.31 5.70
C ARG A 56 4.40 -4.34 5.07
N LEU A 57 4.72 -3.33 4.26
CA LEU A 57 6.04 -3.19 3.66
C LEU A 57 7.13 -3.08 4.73
N SER A 58 6.91 -2.27 5.76
CA SER A 58 7.82 -2.14 6.90
C SER A 58 8.02 -3.47 7.62
N LEU A 59 6.94 -4.23 7.86
CA LEU A 59 7.02 -5.55 8.48
C LEU A 59 7.81 -6.53 7.60
N ILE A 60 7.48 -6.64 6.31
CA ILE A 60 8.16 -7.56 5.39
C ILE A 60 9.65 -7.23 5.30
N ARG A 61 10.02 -5.96 5.21
CA ARG A 61 11.40 -5.50 5.15
C ARG A 61 12.18 -5.73 6.46
N SER A 62 11.49 -5.88 7.59
CA SER A 62 12.11 -6.21 8.88
C SER A 62 12.45 -7.69 9.04
N ILE A 63 11.91 -8.58 8.21
CA ILE A 63 12.16 -10.02 8.26
C ILE A 63 13.61 -10.29 7.83
N ARG A 64 14.38 -10.93 8.69
CA ARG A 64 15.80 -11.22 8.50
C ARG A 64 16.12 -12.70 8.22
N THR A 65 15.13 -13.59 8.37
CA THR A 65 15.31 -15.03 8.19
C THR A 65 14.61 -15.49 6.92
N THR A 66 15.23 -16.48 6.25
CA THR A 66 14.74 -17.05 4.98
C THR A 66 13.97 -18.35 5.18
N GLU A 67 13.88 -18.89 6.40
CA GLU A 67 13.18 -20.15 6.68
C GLU A 67 11.67 -19.94 6.55
N ASP A 68 11.10 -20.47 5.47
CA ASP A 68 9.66 -20.49 5.14
C ASP A 68 8.93 -19.13 5.21
N LYS A 69 9.67 -18.03 5.06
CA LYS A 69 9.10 -16.67 5.13
C LYS A 69 9.39 -15.88 3.88
N LEU A 70 8.41 -15.04 3.52
CA LEU A 70 8.60 -14.04 2.48
C LEU A 70 9.68 -13.04 2.92
N VAL A 71 10.76 -12.94 2.16
CA VAL A 71 11.84 -11.97 2.38
C VAL A 71 11.81 -10.94 1.29
N TRP A 72 11.84 -9.66 1.67
CA TRP A 72 11.94 -8.56 0.72
C TRP A 72 13.40 -8.38 0.31
N THR A 73 13.68 -8.48 -0.97
CA THR A 73 15.01 -8.27 -1.52
C THR A 73 14.96 -7.28 -2.69
N TYR A 74 16.03 -6.54 -2.88
CA TYR A 74 16.28 -5.71 -4.05
C TYR A 74 17.74 -5.84 -4.49
N ALA A 75 18.01 -5.47 -5.73
CA ALA A 75 19.35 -5.62 -6.28
C ALA A 75 20.37 -4.71 -5.56
N ASP A 76 21.57 -5.23 -5.32
CA ASP A 76 22.63 -4.50 -4.61
C ASP A 76 23.08 -3.24 -5.37
N ASP A 77 22.87 -3.19 -6.67
CA ASP A 77 23.18 -2.07 -7.56
C ASP A 77 22.04 -1.05 -7.72
N SER A 78 20.97 -1.16 -6.93
CA SER A 78 19.80 -0.24 -6.99
C SER A 78 20.16 1.22 -6.70
N GLY A 79 21.25 1.44 -5.98
CA GLY A 79 21.84 2.76 -5.74
C GLY A 79 21.16 3.62 -4.70
N SER A 80 21.83 4.70 -4.35
CA SER A 80 21.41 5.60 -3.25
C SER A 80 20.08 6.34 -3.50
N VAL A 81 19.69 6.52 -4.76
CA VAL A 81 18.39 7.14 -5.10
C VAL A 81 17.24 6.23 -4.69
N TYR A 82 17.37 4.94 -5.01
CA TYR A 82 16.36 3.96 -4.63
C TYR A 82 16.22 3.88 -3.11
N GLU A 83 17.33 3.68 -2.39
CA GLU A 83 17.33 3.61 -0.92
C GLU A 83 16.72 4.85 -0.28
N ARG A 84 17.07 6.04 -0.77
CA ARG A 84 16.50 7.29 -0.26
C ARG A 84 14.99 7.36 -0.45
N GLN A 85 14.49 6.95 -1.60
CA GLN A 85 13.07 7.01 -1.91
C GLN A 85 12.25 5.97 -1.15
N ILE A 86 12.73 4.74 -1.00
CA ILE A 86 12.03 3.73 -0.20
C ILE A 86 12.02 4.04 1.29
N ASN A 87 12.97 4.85 1.77
CA ASN A 87 13.07 5.29 3.17
C ASN A 87 12.49 6.69 3.40
N ALA A 88 11.77 7.27 2.45
CA ALA A 88 11.18 8.60 2.58
C ALA A 88 10.05 8.67 3.61
N TRP A 89 9.36 7.57 3.86
CA TRP A 89 8.25 7.47 4.78
C TRP A 89 8.69 7.01 6.17
N HIS A 90 8.29 7.78 7.19
CA HIS A 90 8.61 7.50 8.59
C HIS A 90 7.35 7.14 9.36
N ARG A 91 7.41 6.03 10.10
CA ARG A 91 6.34 5.63 11.02
C ARG A 91 6.32 6.57 12.23
N ILE A 92 5.14 7.09 12.54
CA ILE A 92 4.90 7.94 13.71
C ILE A 92 3.73 7.39 14.52
N SER A 93 3.79 7.55 15.85
CA SER A 93 2.67 7.25 16.72
C SER A 93 1.77 8.47 16.83
N LYS A 94 0.46 8.28 16.71
CA LYS A 94 -0.57 9.28 16.92
C LYS A 94 -1.57 8.79 17.96
N THR A 95 -2.22 9.72 18.64
CA THR A 95 -3.32 9.41 19.57
C THR A 95 -4.63 9.92 18.97
N ALA A 96 -5.60 9.04 18.87
CA ALA A 96 -6.95 9.39 18.44
C ALA A 96 -7.70 10.17 19.54
N PRO A 97 -8.80 10.88 19.23
CA PRO A 97 -9.58 11.62 20.22
C PRO A 97 -10.14 10.73 21.36
N ASP A 98 -10.31 9.44 21.12
CA ASP A 98 -10.73 8.43 22.10
C ASP A 98 -9.59 7.93 23.01
N GLY A 99 -8.38 8.46 22.83
CA GLY A 99 -7.18 8.09 23.58
C GLY A 99 -6.42 6.89 23.04
N LYS A 100 -6.92 6.20 22.03
CA LYS A 100 -6.24 5.05 21.41
C LYS A 100 -5.03 5.50 20.62
N ARG A 101 -3.92 4.79 20.78
CA ARG A 101 -2.74 4.98 19.96
C ARG A 101 -2.89 4.25 18.64
N TYR A 102 -2.42 4.87 17.56
CA TYR A 102 -2.31 4.23 16.25
C TYR A 102 -1.04 4.73 15.55
N TYR A 103 -0.59 3.96 14.57
CA TYR A 103 0.56 4.34 13.76
C TYR A 103 0.10 4.93 12.42
N ASP A 104 0.85 5.93 11.99
CA ASP A 104 0.68 6.57 10.69
C ASP A 104 2.05 6.77 10.06
N PHE A 105 2.09 7.13 8.79
CA PHE A 105 3.31 7.37 8.05
C PHE A 105 3.32 8.78 7.51
N ILE A 106 4.46 9.44 7.62
CA ILE A 106 4.68 10.77 7.06
C ILE A 106 5.96 10.82 6.24
N ASN A 107 5.93 11.55 5.15
CA ASN A 107 7.12 11.96 4.41
C ASN A 107 7.48 13.38 4.84
N ARG A 108 8.37 13.51 5.85
CA ARG A 108 8.67 14.78 6.52
C ARG A 108 9.28 15.81 5.61
N ASP A 109 10.07 15.39 4.67
CA ASP A 109 10.86 16.28 3.83
C ASP A 109 10.26 16.46 2.44
N SER A 110 9.03 15.98 2.21
CA SER A 110 8.38 15.95 0.89
C SER A 110 9.32 15.41 -0.19
N LYS A 111 10.12 14.40 0.18
CA LYS A 111 11.07 13.76 -0.73
C LYS A 111 10.33 12.96 -1.80
N ASP A 112 10.95 12.89 -2.97
CA ASP A 112 10.50 11.97 -4.01
C ASP A 112 10.47 10.54 -3.46
N ASP A 113 9.35 9.86 -3.68
CA ASP A 113 9.07 8.52 -3.16
C ASP A 113 8.54 7.55 -4.22
N HIS A 114 8.84 7.81 -5.49
CA HIS A 114 8.32 7.04 -6.62
C HIS A 114 8.62 5.55 -6.50
N PHE A 115 9.82 5.17 -6.07
CA PHE A 115 10.14 3.77 -5.81
C PHE A 115 9.39 3.22 -4.59
N GLY A 116 9.20 4.04 -3.56
CA GLY A 116 8.37 3.69 -2.41
C GLY A 116 6.91 3.46 -2.79
N ASP A 117 6.36 4.28 -3.66
CA ASP A 117 5.01 4.09 -4.19
C ASP A 117 4.90 2.81 -5.03
N CYS A 118 5.93 2.49 -5.84
CA CYS A 118 5.98 1.21 -6.57
C CYS A 118 5.99 0.01 -5.62
N GLU A 119 6.78 0.05 -4.55
CA GLU A 119 6.82 -1.02 -3.55
C GLU A 119 5.49 -1.19 -2.82
N GLN A 120 4.81 -0.08 -2.47
CA GLN A 120 3.46 -0.15 -1.90
C GLN A 120 2.47 -0.83 -2.85
N GLN A 121 2.51 -0.52 -4.13
CA GLN A 121 1.68 -1.16 -5.14
C GLN A 121 1.99 -2.67 -5.26
N GLN A 122 3.25 -3.07 -5.17
CA GLN A 122 3.64 -4.48 -5.15
C GLN A 122 3.06 -5.21 -3.94
N VAL A 123 3.08 -4.59 -2.76
CA VAL A 123 2.44 -5.16 -1.55
C VAL A 123 0.93 -5.33 -1.76
N VAL A 124 0.26 -4.37 -2.38
CA VAL A 124 -1.17 -4.48 -2.70
C VAL A 124 -1.43 -5.61 -3.70
N CYS A 125 -0.61 -5.73 -4.75
CA CYS A 125 -0.72 -6.84 -5.70
C CYS A 125 -0.48 -8.20 -5.03
N ALA A 126 0.48 -8.30 -4.12
CA ALA A 126 0.74 -9.51 -3.34
C ALA A 126 -0.44 -9.86 -2.42
N ALA A 127 -1.09 -8.85 -1.81
CA ALA A 127 -2.30 -9.05 -1.02
C ALA A 127 -3.47 -9.54 -1.89
N MET A 128 -3.64 -8.98 -3.07
CA MET A 128 -4.66 -9.42 -4.04
C MET A 128 -4.43 -10.86 -4.50
N ALA A 129 -3.17 -11.28 -4.63
CA ALA A 129 -2.77 -12.64 -4.98
C ALA A 129 -2.80 -13.61 -3.78
N GLY A 130 -3.15 -13.17 -2.58
CA GLY A 130 -3.17 -14.00 -1.37
C GLY A 130 -1.79 -14.37 -0.81
N LEU A 131 -0.73 -13.69 -1.27
CA LEU A 131 0.65 -13.94 -0.81
C LEU A 131 0.97 -13.26 0.52
N VAL A 132 0.24 -12.21 0.85
CA VAL A 132 0.30 -11.50 2.13
C VAL A 132 -1.12 -11.28 2.65
N GLY A 133 -1.28 -11.10 3.95
CA GLY A 133 -2.61 -10.90 4.54
C GLY A 133 -3.35 -9.70 3.92
N VAL A 134 -4.63 -9.85 3.70
CA VAL A 134 -5.51 -8.84 3.08
C VAL A 134 -6.25 -7.96 4.09
N ASP A 135 -6.23 -8.35 5.37
CA ASP A 135 -6.99 -7.71 6.43
C ASP A 135 -6.50 -6.28 6.68
N GLY A 136 -7.41 -5.33 6.66
CA GLY A 136 -7.14 -3.91 6.86
C GLY A 136 -6.90 -3.51 8.32
N GLY A 137 -7.01 -4.43 9.24
CA GLY A 137 -6.90 -4.19 10.66
C GLY A 137 -6.01 -5.21 11.34
N GLY A 138 -4.75 -4.92 11.51
CA GLY A 138 -4.06 -5.41 12.67
C GLY A 138 -4.39 -4.44 13.80
N ASP A 139 -5.35 -4.74 14.63
CA ASP A 139 -5.35 -4.25 15.98
C ASP A 139 -4.12 -4.89 16.62
N ASP A 140 -2.99 -4.19 16.55
CA ASP A 140 -1.89 -4.44 17.45
C ASP A 140 -2.38 -4.03 18.85
N ASP A 141 -3.29 -4.82 19.41
CA ASP A 141 -3.47 -4.93 20.85
C ASP A 141 -2.19 -5.61 21.39
N GLU A 142 -1.10 -4.88 21.38
CA GLU A 142 -0.09 -5.12 22.39
C GLU A 142 -0.72 -4.76 23.75
N SER A 143 -1.45 -5.72 24.27
CA SER A 143 -1.71 -5.78 25.70
C SER A 143 -0.35 -5.94 26.37
N ASP A 144 0.22 -4.82 26.77
CA ASP A 144 1.26 -4.80 27.81
C ASP A 144 0.69 -5.51 29.03
N ALA A 145 1.17 -6.71 29.20
CA ALA A 145 1.12 -7.38 30.49
C ALA A 145 2.35 -6.96 31.30
#